data_bf5f527ee1bd7e17dcf99356e55659cc
#
_entry.id   bf5f527ee1bd7e17dcf99356e55659cc
#
_cell.length_a   1.000
_cell.length_b   1.000
_cell.length_c   1.000
_cell.angle_alpha   90.00
_cell.angle_beta   90.00
_cell.angle_gamma   90.00
#
_symmetry.space_group_name_H-M   'P 1'
#
loop_
_entity.id
_entity.type
_entity.pdbx_description
1 polymer ?
#
loop_
_entity_poly.entity_id
_entity_poly.type
_entity_poly.pdbx_seq_one_letter_code
_entity_poly.pdbx_strand_id
1 'polypeptide(L)'
;MKKKFFTPSLRMVICIPSGITEVEMRAVKESAERVNGKEVYLIHEPMAAAIGIGIDIMQPKGNMIVDIGGGTTEIAVIALSGIVCDKSVKIAGDVFTNDIVNYMRSKHNLYVGERTAEKIKILIGSVVDELENPPEEMSVQGRDLVTGKHKKP
;
A
#
# COMPACT_ATOMS: atom_id res chain seq x y z
N MET A 1 21.87 41.56 -15.80
CA MET A 1 22.28 40.63 -14.75
C MET A 1 21.20 39.53 -14.56
N LYS A 2 21.43 38.30 -15.03
CA LYS A 2 20.51 37.19 -14.76
C LYS A 2 20.71 36.76 -13.30
N LYS A 3 19.68 36.91 -12.45
CA LYS A 3 19.67 36.33 -11.10
C LYS A 3 19.81 34.81 -11.25
N LYS A 4 20.94 34.24 -10.84
CA LYS A 4 21.08 32.79 -10.63
C LYS A 4 20.14 32.44 -9.46
N PHE A 5 18.99 31.84 -9.78
CA PHE A 5 18.17 31.19 -8.76
C PHE A 5 19.00 30.01 -8.23
N PHE A 6 19.38 30.11 -6.97
CA PHE A 6 20.04 29.03 -6.25
C PHE A 6 18.96 27.97 -5.96
N THR A 7 18.88 26.95 -6.79
CA THR A 7 18.05 25.80 -6.50
C THR A 7 18.79 24.93 -5.46
N PRO A 8 18.25 24.79 -4.25
CA PRO A 8 18.89 23.94 -3.24
C PRO A 8 19.00 22.50 -3.75
N SER A 9 20.12 21.87 -3.48
CA SER A 9 20.28 20.44 -3.77
C SER A 9 19.50 19.63 -2.75
N LEU A 10 18.76 18.63 -3.23
CA LEU A 10 17.93 17.78 -2.37
C LEU A 10 18.67 16.49 -2.01
N ARG A 11 18.56 16.10 -0.74
CA ARG A 11 18.83 14.74 -0.28
C ARG A 11 17.52 13.98 -0.28
N MET A 12 17.47 12.83 -0.90
CA MET A 12 16.25 12.03 -1.06
C MET A 12 16.48 10.62 -0.54
N VAL A 13 15.53 10.12 0.23
CA VAL A 13 15.39 8.70 0.53
C VAL A 13 14.09 8.24 -0.11
N ILE A 14 14.15 7.21 -0.94
CA ILE A 14 13.01 6.71 -1.72
C ILE A 14 12.80 5.25 -1.37
N CYS A 15 11.60 4.90 -0.95
CA CYS A 15 11.20 3.51 -0.73
C CYS A 15 11.00 2.81 -2.08
N ILE A 16 11.46 1.57 -2.15
CA ILE A 16 11.31 0.70 -3.33
C ILE A 16 10.79 -0.67 -2.89
N PRO A 17 9.94 -1.34 -3.70
CA PRO A 17 9.50 -2.69 -3.44
C PRO A 17 10.68 -3.68 -3.39
N SER A 18 10.53 -4.77 -2.62
CA SER A 18 11.58 -5.80 -2.54
C SER A 18 11.82 -6.50 -3.87
N GLY A 19 10.76 -6.70 -4.66
CA GLY A 19 10.83 -7.38 -5.96
C GLY A 19 11.22 -6.49 -7.15
N ILE A 20 11.73 -5.28 -6.91
CA ILE A 20 12.12 -4.34 -7.97
C ILE A 20 13.37 -4.82 -8.72
N THR A 21 13.38 -4.65 -10.04
CA THR A 21 14.54 -4.97 -10.89
C THR A 21 15.61 -3.87 -10.81
N GLU A 22 16.86 -4.22 -11.14
CA GLU A 22 17.96 -3.24 -11.21
C GLU A 22 17.69 -2.12 -12.20
N VAL A 23 17.00 -2.42 -13.31
CA VAL A 23 16.63 -1.42 -14.33
C VAL A 23 15.63 -0.42 -13.75
N GLU A 24 14.62 -0.90 -13.02
CA GLU A 24 13.63 -0.05 -12.36
C GLU A 24 14.27 0.78 -11.25
N MET A 25 15.16 0.20 -10.43
CA MET A 25 15.93 0.94 -9.41
C MET A 25 16.71 2.08 -10.02
N ARG A 26 17.38 1.82 -11.15
CA ARG A 26 18.13 2.86 -11.89
C ARG A 26 17.20 3.96 -12.40
N ALA A 27 16.04 3.59 -12.96
CA ALA A 27 15.04 4.55 -13.45
C ALA A 27 14.50 5.45 -12.34
N VAL A 28 14.24 4.90 -11.14
CA VAL A 28 13.84 5.68 -9.97
C VAL A 28 14.93 6.68 -9.58
N LYS A 29 16.19 6.23 -9.51
CA LYS A 29 17.32 7.08 -9.15
C LYS A 29 17.53 8.22 -10.17
N GLU A 30 17.54 7.89 -11.45
CA GLU A 30 17.66 8.89 -12.52
C GLU A 30 16.51 9.90 -12.51
N SER A 31 15.29 9.45 -12.20
CA SER A 31 14.12 10.35 -12.07
C SER A 31 14.28 11.32 -10.92
N ALA A 32 14.80 10.87 -9.79
CA ALA A 32 15.09 11.72 -8.63
C ALA A 32 16.23 12.72 -8.93
N GLU A 33 17.26 12.30 -9.65
CA GLU A 33 18.38 13.17 -10.05
C GLU A 33 17.91 14.28 -11.00
N ARG A 34 16.96 13.99 -11.92
CA ARG A 34 16.36 14.99 -12.83
C ARG A 34 15.63 16.12 -12.11
N VAL A 35 15.07 15.85 -10.93
CA VAL A 35 14.42 16.87 -10.08
C VAL A 35 15.37 17.47 -9.03
N ASN A 36 16.67 17.46 -9.32
CA ASN A 36 17.74 18.05 -8.50
C ASN A 36 18.07 17.26 -7.22
N GLY A 37 17.78 15.97 -7.17
CA GLY A 37 18.30 15.05 -6.15
C GLY A 37 19.80 14.85 -6.35
N LYS A 38 20.64 15.35 -5.43
CA LYS A 38 22.10 15.15 -5.49
C LYS A 38 22.54 13.90 -4.73
N GLU A 39 21.86 13.60 -3.65
CA GLU A 39 22.11 12.43 -2.83
C GLU A 39 20.80 11.63 -2.79
N VAL A 40 20.74 10.55 -3.57
CA VAL A 40 19.56 9.70 -3.67
C VAL A 40 19.88 8.33 -3.07
N TYR A 41 19.17 8.01 -2.00
CA TYR A 41 19.27 6.72 -1.31
C TYR A 41 17.98 5.94 -1.55
N LEU A 42 18.13 4.66 -1.91
CA LEU A 42 17.01 3.74 -2.06
C LEU A 42 16.96 2.83 -0.83
N ILE A 43 15.78 2.61 -0.29
CA ILE A 43 15.53 1.71 0.83
C ILE A 43 14.35 0.79 0.49
N HIS A 44 14.45 -0.50 0.79
CA HIS A 44 13.32 -1.42 0.59
C HIS A 44 12.17 -1.11 1.55
N GLU A 45 10.93 -1.17 1.05
CA GLU A 45 9.71 -0.85 1.80
C GLU A 45 9.64 -1.58 3.15
N PRO A 46 9.86 -2.92 3.24
CA PRO A 46 9.83 -3.60 4.54
C PRO A 46 10.90 -3.13 5.52
N MET A 47 12.07 -2.73 5.01
CA MET A 47 13.12 -2.16 5.85
C MET A 47 12.73 -0.80 6.40
N ALA A 48 12.15 0.06 5.56
CA ALA A 48 11.63 1.35 5.99
C ALA A 48 10.51 1.20 7.03
N ALA A 49 9.60 0.24 6.80
CA ALA A 49 8.53 -0.09 7.74
C ALA A 49 9.08 -0.54 9.10
N ALA A 50 10.07 -1.46 9.11
CA ALA A 50 10.71 -1.93 10.33
C ALA A 50 11.33 -0.78 11.15
N ILE A 51 12.05 0.11 10.48
CA ILE A 51 12.63 1.30 11.12
C ILE A 51 11.52 2.23 11.64
N GLY A 52 10.49 2.45 10.85
CA GLY A 52 9.38 3.34 11.19
C GLY A 52 8.60 2.93 12.43
N ILE A 53 8.42 1.64 12.66
CA ILE A 53 7.77 1.09 13.86
C ILE A 53 8.74 0.86 15.03
N GLY A 54 10.00 1.25 14.89
CA GLY A 54 10.99 1.22 15.96
C GLY A 54 11.60 -0.15 16.24
N ILE A 55 11.59 -1.08 15.28
CA ILE A 55 12.29 -2.35 15.42
C ILE A 55 13.79 -2.11 15.35
N ASP A 56 14.54 -2.66 16.33
CA ASP A 56 15.99 -2.67 16.27
C ASP A 56 16.46 -3.71 15.25
N ILE A 57 16.70 -3.23 14.04
CA ILE A 57 17.13 -4.05 12.91
C ILE A 57 18.58 -4.56 13.02
N MET A 58 19.38 -4.01 13.96
CA MET A 58 20.79 -4.37 14.13
C MET A 58 20.97 -5.67 14.91
N GLN A 59 19.95 -6.13 15.62
CA GLN A 59 20.02 -7.35 16.39
C GLN A 59 20.09 -8.60 15.50
N PRO A 60 20.73 -9.68 15.98
CA PRO A 60 20.78 -10.96 15.27
C PRO A 60 19.44 -11.73 15.27
N LYS A 61 18.42 -11.16 15.90
CA LYS A 61 17.07 -11.72 15.96
C LYS A 61 16.33 -11.40 14.66
N GLY A 62 15.81 -12.44 13.97
CA GLY A 62 14.94 -12.25 12.81
C GLY A 62 13.60 -11.64 13.19
N ASN A 63 13.25 -10.54 12.54
CA ASN A 63 11.93 -9.90 12.65
C ASN A 63 11.24 -9.99 11.30
N MET A 64 10.03 -10.58 11.29
CA MET A 64 9.22 -10.65 10.07
C MET A 64 8.33 -9.41 10.00
N ILE A 65 8.41 -8.72 8.86
CA ILE A 65 7.57 -7.58 8.51
C ILE A 65 6.62 -8.03 7.41
N VAL A 66 5.35 -7.68 7.55
CA VAL A 66 4.33 -7.82 6.52
C VAL A 66 3.77 -6.43 6.27
N ASP A 67 4.08 -5.88 5.12
CA ASP A 67 3.61 -4.56 4.67
C ASP A 67 2.55 -4.75 3.59
N ILE A 68 1.31 -4.37 3.90
CA ILE A 68 0.16 -4.53 3.01
C ILE A 68 -0.21 -3.16 2.46
N GLY A 69 0.22 -2.90 1.23
CA GLY A 69 -0.07 -1.67 0.50
C GLY A 69 -1.41 -1.72 -0.25
N GLY A 70 -1.55 -0.84 -1.26
CA GLY A 70 -2.68 -0.87 -2.20
C GLY A 70 -2.54 -1.98 -3.22
N GLY A 71 -1.43 -2.02 -3.95
CA GLY A 71 -1.20 -2.96 -5.06
C GLY A 71 -0.40 -4.21 -4.71
N THR A 72 0.47 -4.15 -3.70
CA THR A 72 1.36 -5.24 -3.30
C THR A 72 1.35 -5.47 -1.80
N THR A 73 1.63 -6.71 -1.41
CA THR A 73 1.99 -7.09 -0.04
C THR A 73 3.45 -7.55 -0.05
N GLU A 74 4.27 -6.86 0.73
CA GLU A 74 5.69 -7.14 0.91
C GLU A 74 5.89 -7.88 2.23
N ILE A 75 6.58 -9.02 2.17
CA ILE A 75 6.89 -9.84 3.35
C ILE A 75 8.41 -9.96 3.39
N ALA A 76 9.04 -9.60 4.49
CA ALA A 76 10.48 -9.74 4.64
C ALA A 76 10.86 -10.15 6.06
N VAL A 77 11.93 -10.94 6.17
CA VAL A 77 12.61 -11.21 7.44
C VAL A 77 13.89 -10.38 7.48
N ILE A 78 14.02 -9.57 8.53
CA ILE A 78 15.12 -8.63 8.72
C ILE A 78 15.92 -9.02 9.94
N ALA A 79 17.24 -9.11 9.81
CA ALA A 79 18.19 -9.31 10.89
C ALA A 79 19.54 -8.70 10.52
N LEU A 80 20.31 -8.22 11.51
CA LEU A 80 21.64 -7.65 11.32
C LEU A 80 21.69 -6.58 10.22
N SER A 81 20.69 -5.70 10.18
CA SER A 81 20.53 -4.61 9.21
C SER A 81 20.38 -5.08 7.75
N GLY A 82 20.10 -6.35 7.52
CA GLY A 82 19.91 -6.94 6.20
C GLY A 82 18.55 -7.64 6.04
N ILE A 83 18.08 -7.74 4.81
CA ILE A 83 16.95 -8.60 4.46
C ILE A 83 17.49 -10.02 4.26
N VAL A 84 17.05 -10.95 5.09
CA VAL A 84 17.46 -12.37 5.05
C VAL A 84 16.70 -13.11 3.96
N CYS A 85 15.40 -12.87 3.87
CA CYS A 85 14.54 -13.35 2.80
C CYS A 85 13.35 -12.40 2.64
N ASP A 86 12.79 -12.35 1.45
CA ASP A 86 11.64 -11.56 1.12
C ASP A 86 10.72 -12.24 0.10
N LYS A 87 9.48 -11.77 0.06
CA LYS A 87 8.46 -12.17 -0.90
C LYS A 87 7.54 -11.00 -1.17
N SER A 88 7.34 -10.69 -2.44
CA SER A 88 6.33 -9.74 -2.90
C SER A 88 5.17 -10.48 -3.58
N VAL A 89 3.95 -10.12 -3.25
CA VAL A 89 2.73 -10.64 -3.89
C VAL A 89 1.82 -9.50 -4.33
N LYS A 90 1.21 -9.65 -5.52
CA LYS A 90 0.28 -8.66 -6.09
C LYS A 90 -1.16 -8.87 -5.59
N ILE A 91 -1.31 -9.07 -4.28
CA ILE A 91 -2.60 -9.18 -3.59
C ILE A 91 -2.52 -8.23 -2.41
N ALA A 92 -3.33 -7.18 -2.41
CA ALA A 92 -3.33 -6.14 -1.40
C ALA A 92 -4.65 -5.37 -1.39
N GLY A 93 -4.69 -4.18 -0.82
CA GLY A 93 -5.89 -3.39 -0.58
C GLY A 93 -6.80 -3.20 -1.78
N ASP A 94 -6.25 -3.00 -2.99
CA ASP A 94 -7.02 -2.78 -4.22
C ASP A 94 -7.77 -4.06 -4.65
N VAL A 95 -7.15 -5.24 -4.46
CA VAL A 95 -7.80 -6.53 -4.71
C VAL A 95 -8.98 -6.72 -3.75
N PHE A 96 -8.78 -6.45 -2.46
CA PHE A 96 -9.85 -6.56 -1.46
C PHE A 96 -11.01 -5.60 -1.76
N THR A 97 -10.72 -4.38 -2.17
CA THR A 97 -11.72 -3.41 -2.59
C THR A 97 -12.53 -3.90 -3.80
N ASN A 98 -11.83 -4.46 -4.79
CA ASN A 98 -12.47 -5.01 -5.99
C ASN A 98 -13.33 -6.26 -5.67
N ASP A 99 -12.87 -7.09 -4.77
CA ASP A 99 -13.65 -8.27 -4.31
C ASP A 99 -14.95 -7.84 -3.62
N ILE A 100 -14.94 -6.74 -2.85
CA ILE A 100 -16.15 -6.15 -2.28
C ILE A 100 -17.11 -5.67 -3.39
N VAL A 101 -16.61 -4.98 -4.42
CA VAL A 101 -17.42 -4.58 -5.58
C VAL A 101 -18.08 -5.79 -6.24
N ASN A 102 -17.30 -6.85 -6.45
CA ASN A 102 -17.78 -8.09 -7.06
C ASN A 102 -18.80 -8.82 -6.17
N TYR A 103 -18.58 -8.85 -4.87
CA TYR A 103 -19.51 -9.41 -3.89
C TYR A 103 -20.85 -8.66 -3.91
N MET A 104 -20.83 -7.33 -3.84
CA MET A 104 -22.04 -6.50 -3.88
C MET A 104 -22.81 -6.70 -5.20
N ARG A 105 -22.10 -6.85 -6.31
CA ARG A 105 -22.71 -7.15 -7.62
C ARG A 105 -23.37 -8.51 -7.63
N SER A 106 -22.66 -9.55 -7.19
CA SER A 106 -23.12 -10.95 -7.33
C SER A 106 -24.19 -11.34 -6.30
N LYS A 107 -24.08 -10.84 -5.07
CA LYS A 107 -24.98 -11.22 -3.98
C LYS A 107 -26.15 -10.28 -3.76
N HIS A 108 -25.97 -9.00 -4.09
CA HIS A 108 -26.98 -7.96 -3.82
C HIS A 108 -27.55 -7.32 -5.09
N ASN A 109 -27.05 -7.71 -6.28
CA ASN A 109 -27.37 -7.06 -7.55
C ASN A 109 -27.16 -5.54 -7.51
N LEU A 110 -26.18 -5.10 -6.73
CA LEU A 110 -25.90 -3.70 -6.49
C LEU A 110 -24.50 -3.35 -7.00
N TYR A 111 -24.42 -2.39 -7.92
CA TYR A 111 -23.14 -1.82 -8.31
C TYR A 111 -22.77 -0.68 -7.36
N VAL A 112 -21.67 -0.85 -6.66
CA VAL A 112 -21.06 0.17 -5.81
C VAL A 112 -19.77 0.66 -6.47
N GLY A 113 -19.49 1.94 -6.38
CA GLY A 113 -18.21 2.49 -6.86
C GLY A 113 -17.06 2.12 -5.94
N GLU A 114 -15.83 2.14 -6.49
CA GLU A 114 -14.59 1.81 -5.80
C GLU A 114 -14.43 2.55 -4.46
N ARG A 115 -14.70 3.86 -4.43
CA ARG A 115 -14.67 4.65 -3.18
C ARG A 115 -15.64 4.16 -2.11
N THR A 116 -16.79 3.64 -2.52
CA THR A 116 -17.77 3.08 -1.58
C THR A 116 -17.28 1.73 -1.07
N ALA A 117 -16.75 0.89 -1.95
CA ALA A 117 -16.17 -0.41 -1.58
C ALA A 117 -14.97 -0.23 -0.64
N GLU A 118 -14.12 0.76 -0.89
CA GLU A 118 -12.99 1.11 0.00
C GLU A 118 -13.49 1.53 1.39
N LYS A 119 -14.55 2.34 1.48
CA LYS A 119 -15.17 2.69 2.75
C LYS A 119 -15.74 1.47 3.48
N ILE A 120 -16.40 0.56 2.78
CA ILE A 120 -16.90 -0.70 3.34
C ILE A 120 -15.74 -1.49 3.95
N LYS A 121 -14.66 -1.66 3.17
CA LYS A 121 -13.45 -2.36 3.63
C LYS A 121 -12.90 -1.77 4.93
N ILE A 122 -12.74 -0.45 4.98
CA ILE A 122 -12.13 0.24 6.13
C ILE A 122 -13.03 0.23 7.35
N LEU A 123 -14.34 0.45 7.17
CA LEU A 123 -15.26 0.68 8.30
C LEU A 123 -15.82 -0.61 8.89
N ILE A 124 -16.05 -1.64 8.06
CA ILE A 124 -16.70 -2.88 8.51
C ILE A 124 -15.95 -4.15 8.11
N GLY A 125 -14.83 -4.04 7.38
CA GLY A 125 -14.01 -5.19 7.01
C GLY A 125 -13.36 -5.84 8.24
N SER A 126 -13.38 -7.19 8.27
CA SER A 126 -12.69 -7.99 9.28
C SER A 126 -12.06 -9.21 8.63
N VAL A 127 -10.94 -9.65 9.19
CA VAL A 127 -10.25 -10.91 8.80
C VAL A 127 -10.56 -12.05 9.76
N VAL A 128 -11.36 -11.78 10.80
CA VAL A 128 -11.82 -12.79 11.77
C VAL A 128 -13.33 -12.84 11.75
N ASP A 129 -13.89 -14.03 11.96
CA ASP A 129 -15.34 -14.26 11.90
C ASP A 129 -16.10 -13.65 13.06
N GLU A 130 -15.48 -13.64 14.25
CA GLU A 130 -16.08 -13.09 15.46
C GLU A 130 -15.24 -11.91 15.98
N LEU A 131 -15.90 -10.80 16.21
CA LEU A 131 -15.31 -9.60 16.79
C LEU A 131 -15.91 -9.36 18.19
N GLU A 132 -15.08 -9.05 19.17
CA GLU A 132 -15.55 -8.64 20.50
C GLU A 132 -16.43 -7.37 20.44
N ASN A 133 -16.09 -6.46 19.55
CA ASN A 133 -16.83 -5.22 19.29
C ASN A 133 -17.06 -5.08 17.77
N PRO A 134 -18.12 -5.68 17.24
CA PRO A 134 -18.43 -5.59 15.83
C PRO A 134 -18.77 -4.14 15.44
N PRO A 135 -18.36 -3.69 14.24
CA PRO A 135 -18.73 -2.37 13.76
C PRO A 135 -20.23 -2.23 13.57
N GLU A 136 -20.72 -1.00 13.64
CA GLU A 136 -22.14 -0.70 13.35
C GLU A 136 -22.49 -1.05 11.90
N GLU A 137 -23.77 -1.37 11.66
CA GLU A 137 -24.26 -1.63 10.31
C GLU A 137 -24.07 -0.40 9.41
N MET A 138 -23.61 -0.62 8.20
CA MET A 138 -23.38 0.43 7.22
C MET A 138 -24.41 0.38 6.10
N SER A 139 -25.18 1.47 5.95
CA SER A 139 -26.05 1.66 4.80
C SER A 139 -25.25 1.99 3.54
N VAL A 140 -25.43 1.19 2.49
CA VAL A 140 -24.68 1.32 1.24
C VAL A 140 -25.58 1.75 0.10
N GLN A 141 -25.21 2.83 -0.56
CA GLN A 141 -25.89 3.32 -1.77
C GLN A 141 -25.18 2.81 -3.03
N GLY A 142 -25.96 2.43 -4.02
CA GLY A 142 -25.42 1.97 -5.28
C GLY A 142 -26.47 1.96 -6.40
N ARG A 143 -26.08 1.52 -7.59
CA ARG A 143 -26.95 1.33 -8.72
C ARG A 143 -27.48 -0.10 -8.74
N ASP A 144 -28.80 -0.26 -8.65
CA ASP A 144 -29.45 -1.56 -8.81
C ASP A 144 -29.26 -2.06 -10.25
N LEU A 145 -28.72 -3.26 -10.40
CA LEU A 145 -28.36 -3.82 -11.70
C LEU A 145 -29.57 -4.40 -12.47
N VAL A 146 -30.67 -4.65 -11.78
CA VAL A 146 -31.91 -5.16 -12.39
C VAL A 146 -32.72 -4.00 -12.95
N THR A 147 -32.93 -2.95 -12.17
CA THR A 147 -33.76 -1.80 -12.54
C THR A 147 -33.01 -0.65 -13.16
N GLY A 148 -31.68 -0.63 -13.02
CA GLY A 148 -30.81 0.45 -13.47
C GLY A 148 -30.92 1.74 -12.64
N LYS A 149 -31.75 1.78 -11.61
CA LYS A 149 -31.99 2.95 -10.77
C LYS A 149 -31.06 3.01 -9.59
N HIS A 150 -30.82 4.21 -9.08
CA HIS A 150 -30.13 4.39 -7.80
C HIS A 150 -31.00 3.82 -6.67
N LYS A 151 -30.43 2.85 -5.94
CA LYS A 151 -31.04 2.31 -4.73
C LYS A 151 -30.44 3.06 -3.54
N LYS A 152 -31.30 3.77 -2.81
CA LYS A 152 -30.99 4.31 -1.49
C LYS A 152 -31.40 3.29 -0.44
N PRO A 153 -30.73 3.22 0.70
CA PRO A 153 -31.16 2.38 1.81
C PRO A 153 -32.53 2.79 2.31
#